data_0ff38fdd3e0f20c6b5a583e21836dc51
#
_entry.id   0ff38fdd3e0f20c6b5a583e21836dc51
#
_cell.length_a   1.000
_cell.length_b   1.000
_cell.length_c   1.000
_cell.angle_alpha   90.00
_cell.angle_beta   90.00
_cell.angle_gamma   90.00
#
_symmetry.space_group_name_H-M   'P 1'
#
loop_
_entity.id
_entity.type
_entity.pdbx_description
1 polymer ?
#
loop_
_entity_poly.entity_id
_entity_poly.type
_entity_poly.pdbx_seq_one_letter_code
_entity_poly.pdbx_strand_id
1 'polypeptide(L)'
;MAGIELKHIQKAYTVDGRTFPVLKDICLQIPENSITVLLGKSGCGKTTLLRLVGDLEKPNSGEILFAVTHKTAFVFQEPRLMPWLTVWDNTIFGLKKHSYDTGEIQALLETVGLDGFQKAYPHQLSGGM
;
A
#
# COMPACT_ATOMS: atom_id res chain seq x y z
N MET A 1 4.35 -0.91 22.75
CA MET A 1 3.58 0.35 22.57
C MET A 1 2.78 0.24 21.29
N ALA A 2 1.67 0.97 21.10
CA ALA A 2 0.97 0.99 19.84
C ALA A 2 1.79 1.79 18.83
N GLY A 3 2.08 1.21 17.65
CA GLY A 3 2.73 1.91 16.54
C GLY A 3 1.76 2.81 15.80
N ILE A 4 0.50 2.33 15.65
CA ILE A 4 -0.59 3.08 15.05
C ILE A 4 -1.83 2.88 15.92
N GLU A 5 -2.52 3.96 16.24
CA GLU A 5 -3.78 3.93 16.98
C GLU A 5 -4.89 4.61 16.16
N LEU A 6 -5.98 3.90 15.95
CA LEU A 6 -7.18 4.39 15.31
C LEU A 6 -8.24 4.64 16.39
N LYS A 7 -8.82 5.86 16.41
CA LYS A 7 -9.82 6.27 17.39
C LYS A 7 -11.09 6.73 16.69
N HIS A 8 -12.17 5.99 16.93
CA HIS A 8 -13.51 6.33 16.49
C HIS A 8 -13.60 6.62 14.96
N ILE A 9 -12.87 5.84 14.16
CA ILE A 9 -12.80 6.02 12.71
C ILE A 9 -14.16 5.73 12.07
N GLN A 10 -14.66 6.72 11.32
CA GLN A 10 -15.82 6.57 10.47
C GLN A 10 -15.46 6.92 9.04
N LYS A 11 -15.95 6.14 8.11
CA LYS A 11 -15.83 6.38 6.67
C LYS A 11 -17.09 5.99 5.93
N ALA A 12 -17.57 6.91 5.11
CA ALA A 12 -18.67 6.69 4.20
C ALA A 12 -18.31 7.26 2.83
N TYR A 13 -18.91 6.70 1.79
CA TYR A 13 -18.81 7.21 0.42
C TYR A 13 -20.18 7.67 -0.06
N THR A 14 -20.21 8.73 -0.84
CA THR A 14 -21.43 9.21 -1.48
C THR A 14 -21.36 8.91 -2.97
N VAL A 15 -22.34 8.16 -3.47
CA VAL A 15 -22.50 7.81 -4.89
C VAL A 15 -23.92 8.18 -5.29
N ASP A 16 -24.08 8.97 -6.34
CA ASP A 16 -25.38 9.43 -6.85
C ASP A 16 -26.30 10.02 -5.76
N GLY A 17 -25.71 10.83 -4.86
CA GLY A 17 -26.42 11.46 -3.74
C GLY A 17 -26.80 10.55 -2.59
N ARG A 18 -26.47 9.26 -2.64
CA ARG A 18 -26.67 8.30 -1.56
C ARG A 18 -25.40 8.04 -0.78
N THR A 19 -25.48 8.08 0.53
CA THR A 19 -24.35 7.85 1.44
C THR A 19 -24.29 6.39 1.88
N PHE A 20 -23.17 5.73 1.65
CA PHE A 20 -22.89 4.35 2.01
C PHE A 20 -21.84 4.32 3.13
N PRO A 21 -22.23 4.05 4.38
CA PRO A 21 -21.28 3.91 5.48
C PRO A 21 -20.49 2.60 5.33
N VAL A 22 -19.16 2.70 5.34
CA VAL A 22 -18.25 1.54 5.17
C VAL A 22 -17.56 1.20 6.49
N LEU A 23 -17.06 2.20 7.20
CA LEU A 23 -16.47 2.02 8.53
C LEU A 23 -17.31 2.79 9.54
N LYS A 24 -17.65 2.11 10.64
CA LYS A 24 -18.51 2.66 11.69
C LYS A 24 -17.81 2.49 13.03
N ASP A 25 -17.29 3.59 13.57
CA ASP A 25 -16.71 3.67 14.91
C ASP A 25 -15.60 2.62 15.15
N ILE A 26 -14.61 2.56 14.27
CA ILE A 26 -13.50 1.62 14.39
C ILE A 26 -12.45 2.17 15.34
N CYS A 27 -12.19 1.41 16.42
CA CYS A 27 -11.07 1.61 17.32
C CYS A 27 -10.12 0.41 17.21
N LEU A 28 -8.84 0.67 16.93
CA LEU A 28 -7.85 -0.38 16.71
C LEU A 28 -6.46 0.11 17.11
N GLN A 29 -5.69 -0.77 17.72
CA GLN A 29 -4.27 -0.54 17.98
C GLN A 29 -3.43 -1.56 17.19
N ILE A 30 -2.46 -1.05 16.44
CA ILE A 30 -1.50 -1.85 15.68
C ILE A 30 -0.16 -1.71 16.38
N PRO A 31 0.39 -2.81 16.93
CA PRO A 31 1.67 -2.77 17.64
C PRO A 31 2.83 -2.41 16.72
N GLU A 32 3.86 -1.79 17.27
CA GLU A 32 5.14 -1.58 16.56
C GLU A 32 5.81 -2.92 16.24
N ASN A 33 6.57 -2.95 15.14
CA ASN A 33 7.37 -4.10 14.74
C ASN A 33 6.59 -5.42 14.67
N SER A 34 5.33 -5.35 14.24
CA SER A 34 4.44 -6.50 14.15
C SER A 34 3.83 -6.66 12.76
N ILE A 35 3.38 -7.87 12.48
CA ILE A 35 2.53 -8.15 11.31
C ILE A 35 1.08 -8.21 11.81
N THR A 36 0.25 -7.32 11.29
CA THR A 36 -1.19 -7.30 11.59
C THR A 36 -1.97 -7.74 10.36
N VAL A 37 -2.87 -8.70 10.52
CA VAL A 37 -3.69 -9.24 9.43
C VAL A 37 -5.15 -8.84 9.63
N LEU A 38 -5.76 -8.28 8.58
CA LEU A 38 -7.18 -7.93 8.54
C LEU A 38 -7.96 -9.05 7.83
N LEU A 39 -8.82 -9.76 8.55
CA LEU A 39 -9.67 -10.79 8.02
C LEU A 39 -11.13 -10.33 7.98
N GLY A 40 -11.88 -10.80 7.00
CA GLY A 40 -13.32 -10.49 6.87
C GLY A 40 -13.84 -10.72 5.47
N LYS A 41 -15.14 -10.71 5.33
CA LYS A 41 -15.86 -10.92 4.07
C LYS A 41 -15.48 -9.84 3.03
N SER A 42 -15.67 -10.14 1.75
CA SER A 42 -15.53 -9.13 0.69
C SER A 42 -16.49 -7.96 0.95
N GLY A 43 -16.04 -6.74 0.70
CA GLY A 43 -16.84 -5.52 0.89
C GLY A 43 -17.00 -5.03 2.34
N CYS A 44 -16.42 -5.68 3.36
CA CYS A 44 -16.55 -5.23 4.75
C CYS A 44 -15.66 -4.04 5.14
N GLY A 45 -14.95 -3.41 4.21
CA GLY A 45 -14.17 -2.20 4.46
C GLY A 45 -12.67 -2.39 4.69
N LYS A 46 -12.10 -3.60 4.55
CA LYS A 46 -10.64 -3.85 4.77
C LYS A 46 -9.75 -2.92 3.94
N THR A 47 -10.02 -2.86 2.64
CA THR A 47 -9.25 -1.99 1.72
C THR A 47 -9.41 -0.52 2.08
N THR A 48 -10.60 -0.09 2.48
CA THR A 48 -10.84 1.28 2.96
C THR A 48 -10.01 1.57 4.21
N LEU A 49 -10.00 0.65 5.19
CA LEU A 49 -9.21 0.82 6.40
C LEU A 49 -7.72 0.91 6.10
N LEU A 50 -7.19 0.03 5.23
CA LEU A 50 -5.79 0.09 4.79
C LEU A 50 -5.45 1.41 4.10
N ARG A 51 -6.33 1.95 3.25
CA ARG A 51 -6.12 3.25 2.59
C ARG A 51 -6.07 4.40 3.58
N LEU A 52 -6.90 4.35 4.64
CA LEU A 52 -6.86 5.35 5.72
C LEU A 52 -5.56 5.26 6.51
N VAL A 53 -5.14 4.05 6.90
CA VAL A 53 -3.87 3.81 7.61
C VAL A 53 -2.67 4.21 6.74
N GLY A 54 -2.73 3.95 5.44
CA GLY A 54 -1.69 4.32 4.47
C GLY A 54 -1.69 5.79 4.05
N ASP A 55 -2.55 6.62 4.65
CA ASP A 55 -2.72 8.06 4.33
C ASP A 55 -3.09 8.33 2.86
N LEU A 56 -3.68 7.34 2.17
CA LEU A 56 -4.19 7.50 0.81
C LEU A 56 -5.58 8.14 0.78
N GLU A 57 -6.31 8.06 1.89
CA GLU A 57 -7.61 8.68 2.10
C GLU A 57 -7.69 9.23 3.54
N LYS A 58 -8.63 10.15 3.74
CA LYS A 58 -8.94 10.66 5.09
C LYS A 58 -10.25 10.08 5.63
N PRO A 59 -10.37 9.82 6.92
CA PRO A 59 -11.65 9.46 7.53
C PRO A 59 -12.63 10.63 7.49
N ASN A 60 -13.93 10.35 7.61
CA ASN A 60 -14.94 11.40 7.77
C ASN A 60 -14.96 11.93 9.22
N SER A 61 -14.66 11.05 10.18
CA SER A 61 -14.48 11.43 11.59
C SER A 61 -13.53 10.43 12.28
N GLY A 62 -13.07 10.80 13.48
CA GLY A 62 -12.04 10.07 14.20
C GLY A 62 -10.64 10.52 13.82
N GLU A 63 -9.65 9.91 14.43
CA GLU A 63 -8.23 10.23 14.20
C GLU A 63 -7.37 8.98 14.11
N ILE A 64 -6.28 9.08 13.35
CA ILE A 64 -5.25 8.06 13.25
C ILE A 64 -3.96 8.66 13.77
N LEU A 65 -3.43 8.06 14.83
CA LEU A 65 -2.22 8.49 15.51
C LEU A 65 -1.07 7.53 15.18
N PHE A 66 0.08 8.09 14.84
CA PHE A 66 1.31 7.35 14.63
C PHE A 66 2.30 7.69 15.74
N ALA A 67 2.88 6.66 16.38
CA ALA A 67 3.78 6.84 17.51
C ALA A 67 5.07 7.59 17.12
N VAL A 68 5.51 7.45 15.88
CA VAL A 68 6.73 8.06 15.34
C VAL A 68 6.50 8.58 13.92
N THR A 69 7.37 9.49 13.46
CA THR A 69 7.42 9.86 12.05
C THR A 69 7.69 8.61 11.22
N HIS A 70 6.82 8.33 10.26
CA HIS A 70 6.86 7.10 9.47
C HIS A 70 6.93 7.40 7.97
N LYS A 71 7.46 6.42 7.24
CA LYS A 71 7.32 6.35 5.79
C LYS A 71 6.41 5.18 5.49
N THR A 72 5.35 5.42 4.74
CA THR A 72 4.41 4.37 4.34
C THR A 72 4.75 3.88 2.94
N ALA A 73 4.82 2.56 2.77
CA ALA A 73 4.79 1.93 1.46
C ALA A 73 3.49 1.14 1.32
N PHE A 74 2.92 1.14 0.14
CA PHE A 74 1.66 0.48 -0.14
C PHE A 74 1.80 -0.49 -1.31
N VAL A 75 1.44 -1.75 -1.09
CA VAL A 75 1.35 -2.77 -2.15
C VAL A 75 -0.12 -3.00 -2.46
N PHE A 76 -0.52 -2.70 -3.68
CA PHE A 76 -1.90 -2.87 -4.13
C PHE A 76 -2.17 -4.33 -4.50
N GLN A 77 -3.42 -4.75 -4.43
CA GLN A 77 -3.87 -6.08 -4.85
C GLN A 77 -3.64 -6.30 -6.36
N GLU A 78 -3.87 -5.26 -7.16
CA GLU A 78 -3.55 -5.25 -8.58
C GLU A 78 -2.19 -4.60 -8.82
N PRO A 79 -1.38 -5.11 -9.75
CA PRO A 79 -0.13 -4.49 -10.12
C PRO A 79 -0.35 -3.04 -10.59
N ARG A 80 0.43 -2.10 -10.05
CA ARG A 80 0.38 -0.68 -10.41
C ARG A 80 1.65 -0.25 -11.13
N LEU A 81 2.15 -1.14 -11.99
CA LEU A 81 3.31 -0.85 -12.81
C LEU A 81 2.97 0.16 -13.90
N MET A 82 3.92 1.02 -14.22
CA MET A 82 3.83 1.92 -15.36
C MET A 82 4.04 1.10 -16.65
N PRO A 83 3.02 0.94 -17.52
CA PRO A 83 3.10 0.01 -18.65
C PRO A 83 4.13 0.42 -19.72
N TRP A 84 4.52 1.68 -19.74
CA TRP A 84 5.54 2.25 -20.65
C TRP A 84 6.96 2.22 -20.10
N LEU A 85 7.15 1.80 -18.85
CA LEU A 85 8.46 1.63 -18.23
C LEU A 85 8.87 0.17 -18.19
N THR A 86 10.18 -0.09 -18.28
CA THR A 86 10.73 -1.43 -18.13
C THR A 86 10.60 -1.91 -16.68
N VAL A 87 10.88 -3.19 -16.43
CA VAL A 87 10.98 -3.74 -15.06
C VAL A 87 11.97 -2.92 -14.23
N TRP A 88 13.16 -2.65 -14.79
CA TRP A 88 14.17 -1.84 -14.14
C TRP A 88 13.65 -0.45 -13.78
N ASP A 89 13.08 0.26 -14.74
CA ASP A 89 12.60 1.64 -14.53
C ASP A 89 11.43 1.69 -13.55
N ASN A 90 10.55 0.68 -13.54
CA ASN A 90 9.49 0.54 -12.54
C ASN A 90 10.07 0.33 -11.14
N THR A 91 11.13 -0.49 -11.01
CA THR A 91 11.76 -0.79 -9.72
C THR A 91 12.39 0.46 -9.09
N ILE A 92 13.03 1.29 -9.91
CA ILE A 92 13.66 2.54 -9.43
C ILE A 92 12.72 3.74 -9.46
N PHE A 93 11.46 3.55 -9.85
CA PHE A 93 10.49 4.63 -9.96
C PHE A 93 10.30 5.36 -8.62
N GLY A 94 10.48 6.68 -8.66
CA GLY A 94 10.38 7.52 -7.47
C GLY A 94 11.69 7.64 -6.65
N LEU A 95 12.72 6.88 -6.97
CA LEU A 95 14.04 7.07 -6.38
C LEU A 95 14.74 8.27 -7.03
N LYS A 96 15.47 9.03 -6.23
CA LYS A 96 16.29 10.13 -6.78
C LYS A 96 17.45 9.55 -7.58
N LYS A 97 17.73 10.15 -8.71
CA LYS A 97 18.89 9.78 -9.55
C LYS A 97 20.18 9.81 -8.68
N HIS A 98 20.98 8.75 -8.77
CA HIS A 98 22.20 8.53 -7.98
C HIS A 98 21.98 8.33 -6.45
N SER A 99 20.75 8.07 -5.98
CA SER A 99 20.47 7.77 -4.57
C SER A 99 20.30 6.29 -4.28
N TYR A 100 20.56 5.41 -5.25
CA TYR A 100 20.48 3.96 -5.11
C TYR A 100 21.69 3.27 -5.72
N ASP A 101 22.04 2.12 -5.17
CA ASP A 101 23.06 1.24 -5.71
C ASP A 101 22.44 0.31 -6.76
N THR A 102 23.02 0.29 -7.95
CA THR A 102 22.54 -0.57 -9.05
C THR A 102 22.71 -2.05 -8.73
N GLY A 103 23.75 -2.41 -7.95
CA GLY A 103 23.97 -3.79 -7.50
C GLY A 103 22.89 -4.25 -6.53
N GLU A 104 22.46 -3.38 -5.61
CA GLU A 104 21.35 -3.69 -4.70
C GLU A 104 20.04 -3.90 -5.46
N ILE A 105 19.74 -3.05 -6.44
CA ILE A 105 18.55 -3.20 -7.28
C ILE A 105 18.60 -4.51 -8.09
N GLN A 106 19.77 -4.85 -8.64
CA GLN A 106 19.97 -6.11 -9.36
C GLN A 106 19.72 -7.32 -8.45
N ALA A 107 20.32 -7.33 -7.25
CA ALA A 107 20.14 -8.40 -6.27
C ALA A 107 18.67 -8.54 -5.82
N LEU A 108 17.94 -7.41 -5.70
CA LEU A 108 16.53 -7.43 -5.40
C LEU A 108 15.72 -8.11 -6.53
N LEU A 109 15.99 -7.77 -7.78
CA LEU A 109 15.34 -8.39 -8.94
C LEU A 109 15.63 -9.91 -9.05
N GLU A 110 16.84 -10.33 -8.75
CA GLU A 110 17.22 -11.74 -8.64
C GLU A 110 16.42 -12.44 -7.52
N THR A 111 16.34 -11.81 -6.34
CA THR A 111 15.61 -12.36 -5.18
C THR A 111 14.13 -12.62 -5.49
N VAL A 112 13.50 -11.76 -6.29
CA VAL A 112 12.08 -11.92 -6.68
C VAL A 112 11.91 -12.71 -8.00
N GLY A 113 12.98 -13.29 -8.54
CA GLY A 113 12.93 -14.13 -9.73
C GLY A 113 12.75 -13.37 -11.05
N LEU A 114 13.17 -12.11 -11.10
CA LEU A 114 13.10 -11.26 -12.30
C LEU A 114 14.47 -11.04 -12.94
N ASP A 115 15.46 -11.87 -12.61
CA ASP A 115 16.74 -11.85 -13.31
C ASP A 115 16.57 -12.16 -14.79
N GLY A 116 17.24 -11.39 -15.65
CA GLY A 116 17.07 -11.46 -17.10
C GLY A 116 15.86 -10.70 -17.65
N PHE A 117 14.97 -10.19 -16.81
CA PHE A 117 13.77 -9.42 -17.21
C PHE A 117 13.89 -7.92 -17.02
N GLN A 118 15.05 -7.40 -16.67
CA GLN A 118 15.27 -5.97 -16.36
C GLN A 118 14.78 -5.04 -17.49
N LYS A 119 14.93 -5.45 -18.74
CA LYS A 119 14.53 -4.68 -19.93
C LYS A 119 13.14 -5.01 -20.44
N ALA A 120 12.47 -5.98 -19.84
CA ALA A 120 11.11 -6.34 -20.21
C ALA A 120 10.10 -5.28 -19.77
N TYR A 121 8.99 -5.19 -20.49
CA TYR A 121 7.86 -4.34 -20.10
C TYR A 121 6.80 -5.16 -19.36
N PRO A 122 5.93 -4.52 -18.54
CA PRO A 122 4.91 -5.23 -17.77
C PRO A 122 4.04 -6.19 -18.55
N HIS A 123 3.68 -5.87 -19.79
CA HIS A 123 2.86 -6.73 -20.66
C HIS A 123 3.59 -8.01 -21.15
N GLN A 124 4.90 -8.09 -20.96
CA GLN A 124 5.73 -9.25 -21.31
C GLN A 124 5.92 -10.19 -20.11
N LEU A 125 5.42 -9.81 -18.93
CA LEU A 125 5.50 -10.60 -17.70
C LEU A 125 4.24 -11.43 -17.50
N SER A 126 4.38 -12.60 -16.88
CA SER A 126 3.22 -13.35 -16.41
C SER A 126 2.60 -12.70 -15.18
N GLY A 127 1.34 -13.05 -14.86
CA GLY A 127 0.65 -12.47 -13.69
C GLY A 127 1.34 -12.71 -12.34
N GLY A 128 2.15 -13.76 -12.22
CA GLY A 128 2.93 -14.05 -11.01
C GLY A 128 4.28 -13.33 -10.96
N MET A 129 4.74 -12.82 -12.09
CA MET A 129 5.98 -12.04 -12.20
C MET A 129 5.69 -10.56 -11.92
#